data_a6570f8ea1e95b99fa005ab5b394121b
#
_entry.id   a6570f8ea1e95b99fa005ab5b394121b
#
_cell.length_a   1.000
_cell.length_b   1.000
_cell.length_c   1.000
_cell.angle_alpha   90.00
_cell.angle_beta   90.00
_cell.angle_gamma   90.00
#
_symmetry.space_group_name_H-M   'P 1'
#
loop_
_entity.id
_entity.type
_entity.pdbx_description
1 polymer ?
#
loop_
_entity_poly.entity_id
_entity_poly.type
_entity_poly.pdbx_seq_one_letter_code
_entity_poly.pdbx_strand_id
1 'polypeptide(L)'
;MNVPLDGLCEVVRDHAKHHFQVYVKYCSNQVDQGKLLKELGENPRFVEALKELESSPVCQALKMQSFLMLPMQRITRLPLLIGAIFSRLEENSAEYEPCQEAMDIIDKVMTFFIFIYLFT
;
A
#
# COMPACT_ATOMS: atom_id res chain seq x y z
N MET A 1 -4.80 -28.27 4.98
CA MET A 1 -3.52 -28.31 5.68
C MET A 1 -3.45 -27.10 6.61
N ASN A 2 -3.50 -27.35 7.91
CA ASN A 2 -3.39 -26.26 8.89
C ASN A 2 -1.94 -25.97 9.16
N VAL A 3 -1.40 -25.00 8.44
CA VAL A 3 -0.08 -24.45 8.75
C VAL A 3 -0.30 -23.33 9.76
N PRO A 4 0.22 -23.44 10.99
CA PRO A 4 0.11 -22.34 11.92
C PRO A 4 0.87 -21.14 11.39
N LEU A 5 0.20 -20.00 11.31
CA LEU A 5 0.80 -18.72 10.92
C LEU A 5 1.33 -18.00 12.16
N ASP A 6 2.03 -18.75 13.01
CA ASP A 6 2.61 -18.20 14.23
C ASP A 6 3.63 -17.11 13.88
N GLY A 7 3.50 -15.99 14.52
CA GLY A 7 4.39 -14.85 14.32
C GLY A 7 4.06 -13.96 13.14
N LEU A 8 3.03 -14.26 12.33
CA LEU A 8 2.67 -13.41 11.20
C LEU A 8 2.30 -11.99 11.64
N CYS A 9 1.47 -11.89 12.67
CA CYS A 9 1.03 -10.58 13.18
C CYS A 9 2.19 -9.77 13.77
N GLU A 10 3.15 -10.43 14.40
CA GLU A 10 4.36 -9.77 14.90
C GLU A 10 5.18 -9.19 13.77
N VAL A 11 5.37 -9.96 12.70
CA VAL A 11 6.12 -9.50 11.51
C VAL A 11 5.43 -8.29 10.89
N VAL A 12 4.12 -8.35 10.69
CA VAL A 12 3.35 -7.23 10.12
C VAL A 12 3.42 -6.01 11.04
N ARG A 13 3.26 -6.22 12.36
CA ARG A 13 3.37 -5.13 13.34
C ARG A 13 4.72 -4.43 13.26
N ASP A 14 5.80 -5.19 13.24
CA ASP A 14 7.14 -4.64 13.24
C ASP A 14 7.44 -3.87 11.94
N HIS A 15 7.02 -4.40 10.80
CA HIS A 15 7.14 -3.69 9.53
C HIS A 15 6.27 -2.42 9.49
N ALA A 16 5.04 -2.49 9.99
CA ALA A 16 4.16 -1.34 10.04
C ALA A 16 4.74 -0.23 10.92
N LYS A 17 5.28 -0.60 12.08
CA LYS A 17 5.85 0.34 13.04
C LYS A 17 7.10 1.04 12.49
N HIS A 18 7.97 0.32 11.79
CA HIS A 18 9.27 0.85 11.40
C HIS A 18 9.37 1.31 9.96
N HIS A 19 8.48 0.85 9.07
CA HIS A 19 8.64 1.05 7.63
C HIS A 19 7.45 1.68 6.92
N PHE A 20 6.25 1.69 7.50
CA PHE A 20 5.04 2.12 6.79
C PHE A 20 4.91 3.65 6.65
N GLN A 21 5.80 4.41 7.23
CA GLN A 21 5.89 5.86 6.97
C GLN A 21 6.15 6.17 5.49
N VAL A 22 6.77 5.24 4.76
CA VAL A 22 6.99 5.40 3.32
C VAL A 22 5.67 5.51 2.55
N TYR A 23 4.61 4.83 3.02
CA TYR A 23 3.29 4.93 2.40
C TYR A 23 2.69 6.32 2.60
N VAL A 24 2.84 6.89 3.78
CA VAL A 24 2.38 8.27 4.06
C VAL A 24 3.07 9.25 3.13
N LYS A 25 4.39 9.14 3.01
CA LYS A 25 5.19 9.99 2.13
C LYS A 25 4.80 9.81 0.67
N TYR A 26 4.66 8.58 0.22
CA TYR A 26 4.25 8.27 -1.14
C TYR A 26 2.89 8.90 -1.48
N CYS A 27 1.92 8.73 -0.61
CA CYS A 27 0.57 9.27 -0.82
C CYS A 27 0.52 10.80 -0.71
N SER A 28 1.36 11.40 0.14
CA SER A 28 1.47 12.86 0.20
C SER A 28 1.96 13.46 -1.11
N ASN A 29 2.74 12.71 -1.88
CA ASN A 29 3.29 13.15 -3.15
C ASN A 29 2.38 12.87 -4.36
N GLN A 30 1.19 12.30 -4.15
CA GLN A 30 0.30 11.89 -5.25
C GLN A 30 -0.14 13.08 -6.13
N VAL A 31 -0.43 14.22 -5.53
CA VAL A 31 -0.84 15.41 -6.28
C VAL A 31 0.30 15.90 -7.18
N ASP A 32 1.49 15.99 -6.63
CA ASP A 32 2.68 16.41 -7.39
C ASP A 32 3.06 15.40 -8.47
N GLN A 33 2.92 14.10 -8.16
CA GLN A 33 3.11 13.04 -9.14
C GLN A 33 2.15 13.19 -10.32
N GLY A 34 0.87 13.44 -10.05
CA GLY A 34 -0.13 13.65 -11.10
C GLY A 34 0.18 14.85 -11.99
N LYS A 35 0.61 15.96 -11.38
CA LYS A 35 1.00 17.16 -12.12
C LYS A 35 2.21 16.89 -13.01
N LEU A 36 3.23 16.23 -12.46
CA LEU A 36 4.44 15.90 -13.21
C LEU A 36 4.14 14.96 -14.39
N LEU A 37 3.31 13.95 -14.17
CA LEU A 37 2.92 13.02 -15.24
C LEU A 37 2.15 13.72 -16.35
N LYS A 38 1.32 14.69 -16.01
CA LYS A 38 0.59 15.49 -16.99
C LYS A 38 1.56 16.33 -17.83
N GLU A 39 2.53 16.97 -17.20
CA GLU A 39 3.57 17.75 -17.91
C GLU A 39 4.41 16.86 -18.81
N LEU A 40 4.84 15.70 -18.32
CA LEU A 40 5.61 14.74 -19.10
C LEU A 40 4.82 14.18 -20.27
N GLY A 41 3.50 14.07 -20.15
CA GLY A 41 2.61 13.64 -21.22
C GLY A 41 2.55 14.61 -22.39
N GLU A 42 3.01 15.84 -22.23
CA GLU A 42 3.14 16.83 -23.30
C GLU A 42 4.45 16.69 -24.07
N ASN A 43 5.40 15.91 -23.56
CA ASN A 43 6.69 15.69 -24.20
C ASN A 43 6.63 14.44 -25.10
N PRO A 44 6.74 14.60 -26.45
CA PRO A 44 6.63 13.45 -27.36
C PRO A 44 7.68 12.37 -27.12
N ARG A 45 8.89 12.75 -26.71
CA ARG A 45 9.94 11.76 -26.38
C ARG A 45 9.58 10.90 -25.21
N PHE A 46 9.00 11.49 -24.18
CA PHE A 46 8.52 10.75 -23.01
C PHE A 46 7.39 9.80 -23.39
N VAL A 47 6.40 10.29 -24.13
CA VAL A 47 5.23 9.49 -24.55
C VAL A 47 5.67 8.29 -25.37
N GLU A 48 6.60 8.49 -26.31
CA GLU A 48 7.10 7.41 -27.16
C GLU A 48 7.90 6.38 -26.35
N ALA A 49 8.81 6.82 -25.50
CA ALA A 49 9.59 5.95 -24.64
C ALA A 49 8.69 5.13 -23.69
N LEU A 50 7.69 5.77 -23.11
CA LEU A 50 6.74 5.09 -22.23
C LEU A 50 5.92 4.04 -22.97
N LYS A 51 5.46 4.37 -24.17
CA LYS A 51 4.72 3.45 -25.03
C LYS A 51 5.54 2.20 -25.34
N GLU A 52 6.82 2.38 -25.63
CA GLU A 52 7.74 1.27 -25.89
C GLU A 52 7.91 0.40 -24.63
N LEU A 53 8.13 1.01 -23.47
CA LEU A 53 8.26 0.29 -22.21
C LEU A 53 6.99 -0.48 -21.84
N GLU A 54 5.83 0.15 -22.01
CA GLU A 54 4.54 -0.47 -21.70
C GLU A 54 4.18 -1.62 -22.66
N SER A 55 4.79 -1.67 -23.84
CA SER A 55 4.62 -2.78 -24.79
C SER A 55 5.37 -4.05 -24.38
N SER A 56 6.27 -3.96 -23.40
CA SER A 56 7.02 -5.10 -22.91
C SER A 56 6.09 -6.14 -22.28
N PRO A 57 6.30 -7.45 -22.55
CA PRO A 57 5.51 -8.52 -21.91
C PRO A 57 5.56 -8.50 -20.39
N VAL A 58 6.64 -7.99 -19.79
CA VAL A 58 6.80 -7.86 -18.34
C VAL A 58 5.70 -6.98 -17.74
N CYS A 59 5.22 -5.99 -18.49
CA CYS A 59 4.16 -5.08 -18.05
C CYS A 59 2.76 -5.69 -18.11
N GLN A 60 2.59 -6.86 -18.72
CA GLN A 60 1.30 -7.56 -18.81
C GLN A 60 0.17 -6.67 -19.34
N ALA A 61 0.46 -5.86 -20.35
CA ALA A 61 -0.46 -4.90 -20.96
C ALA A 61 -0.96 -3.79 -19.98
N LEU A 62 -0.32 -3.64 -18.85
CA LEU A 62 -0.66 -2.59 -17.88
C LEU A 62 0.10 -1.30 -18.18
N LYS A 63 -0.54 -0.18 -17.92
CA LYS A 63 0.04 1.14 -18.04
C LYS A 63 0.81 1.53 -16.79
N MET A 64 1.73 2.50 -16.93
CA MET A 64 2.53 3.02 -15.81
C MET A 64 1.65 3.46 -14.63
N GLN A 65 0.53 4.09 -14.90
CA GLN A 65 -0.40 4.54 -13.87
C GLN A 65 -0.92 3.40 -13.00
N SER A 66 -1.13 2.22 -13.59
CA SER A 66 -1.54 1.02 -12.84
C SER A 66 -0.47 0.59 -11.84
N PHE A 67 0.81 0.67 -12.25
CA PHE A 67 1.92 0.34 -11.35
C PHE A 67 2.07 1.38 -10.24
N LEU A 68 1.86 2.66 -10.54
CA LEU A 68 1.94 3.72 -9.55
C LEU A 68 0.82 3.66 -8.50
N MET A 69 -0.28 2.99 -8.80
CA MET A 69 -1.37 2.75 -7.84
C MET A 69 -1.09 1.61 -6.87
N LEU A 70 -0.09 0.75 -7.14
CA LEU A 70 0.16 -0.44 -6.34
C LEU A 70 0.48 -0.16 -4.87
N PRO A 71 1.29 0.86 -4.51
CA PRO A 71 1.52 1.16 -3.11
C PRO A 71 0.25 1.50 -2.34
N MET A 72 -0.64 2.29 -2.92
CA MET A 72 -1.93 2.61 -2.30
C MET A 72 -2.82 1.37 -2.17
N GLN A 73 -2.89 0.56 -3.22
CA GLN A 73 -3.66 -0.68 -3.19
C GLN A 73 -3.15 -1.62 -2.12
N ARG A 74 -1.83 -1.72 -1.96
CA ARG A 74 -1.22 -2.59 -0.95
C ARG A 74 -1.61 -2.16 0.45
N ILE A 75 -1.44 -0.89 0.78
CA ILE A 75 -1.70 -0.41 2.14
C ILE A 75 -3.19 -0.42 2.48
N THR A 76 -4.07 -0.21 1.51
CA THR A 76 -5.52 -0.26 1.75
C THR A 76 -6.05 -1.69 1.90
N ARG A 77 -5.37 -2.68 1.34
CA ARG A 77 -5.74 -4.10 1.46
C ARG A 77 -5.28 -4.75 2.75
N LEU A 78 -4.17 -4.29 3.32
CA LEU A 78 -3.62 -4.87 4.54
C LEU A 78 -4.59 -4.86 5.73
N PRO A 79 -5.33 -3.77 6.01
CA PRO A 79 -6.30 -3.79 7.12
C PRO A 79 -7.37 -4.86 6.95
N LEU A 80 -7.80 -5.13 5.73
CA LEU A 80 -8.80 -6.16 5.45
C LEU A 80 -8.25 -7.56 5.75
N LEU A 81 -7.01 -7.82 5.38
CA LEU A 81 -6.36 -9.11 5.63
C LEU A 81 -6.10 -9.33 7.11
N ILE A 82 -5.52 -8.34 7.78
CA ILE A 82 -5.22 -8.42 9.22
C ILE A 82 -6.52 -8.47 10.02
N GLY A 83 -7.52 -7.69 9.64
CA GLY A 83 -8.84 -7.72 10.28
C GLY A 83 -9.52 -9.08 10.16
N ALA A 84 -9.38 -9.76 9.03
CA ALA A 84 -9.91 -11.11 8.86
C ALA A 84 -9.22 -12.13 9.77
N ILE A 85 -7.91 -11.98 9.98
CA ILE A 85 -7.16 -12.81 10.93
C ILE A 85 -7.59 -12.49 12.36
N PHE A 86 -7.64 -11.22 12.71
CA PHE A 86 -7.99 -10.76 14.06
C PHE A 86 -9.38 -11.23 14.50
N SER A 87 -10.36 -11.18 13.59
CA SER A 87 -11.73 -11.60 13.89
C SER A 87 -11.86 -13.09 14.24
N ARG A 88 -10.85 -13.88 13.90
CA ARG A 88 -10.79 -15.31 14.16
C ARG A 88 -9.90 -15.69 15.36
N LEU A 89 -9.24 -14.71 15.97
CA LEU A 89 -8.37 -14.95 17.11
C LEU A 89 -9.16 -14.90 18.43
N GLU A 90 -8.78 -15.77 19.36
CA GLU A 90 -9.28 -15.73 20.74
C GLU A 90 -8.44 -14.73 21.55
N GLU A 91 -9.07 -14.04 22.49
CA GLU A 91 -8.42 -12.99 23.29
C GLU A 91 -7.21 -13.50 24.10
N ASN A 92 -7.23 -14.78 24.47
CA ASN A 92 -6.12 -15.41 25.18
C ASN A 92 -5.03 -15.96 24.27
N SER A 93 -5.19 -15.82 22.96
CA SER A 93 -4.19 -16.25 21.99
C SER A 93 -2.94 -15.37 22.04
N ALA A 94 -1.77 -15.98 21.87
CA ALA A 94 -0.51 -15.25 21.80
C ALA A 94 -0.44 -14.28 20.60
N GLU A 95 -1.23 -14.53 19.56
CA GLU A 95 -1.30 -13.69 18.36
C GLU A 95 -2.25 -12.49 18.49
N TYR A 96 -3.13 -12.48 19.51
CA TYR A 96 -4.17 -11.47 19.64
C TYR A 96 -3.61 -10.06 19.81
N GLU A 97 -2.71 -9.87 20.77
CA GLU A 97 -2.12 -8.56 21.05
C GLU A 97 -1.25 -8.04 19.90
N PRO A 98 -0.33 -8.83 19.33
CA PRO A 98 0.42 -8.39 18.15
C PRO A 98 -0.47 -8.02 16.96
N CYS A 99 -1.55 -8.76 16.73
CA CYS A 99 -2.48 -8.48 15.64
C CYS A 99 -3.24 -7.17 15.88
N GLN A 100 -3.69 -6.93 17.11
CA GLN A 100 -4.35 -5.68 17.48
C GLN A 100 -3.42 -4.49 17.31
N GLU A 101 -2.16 -4.61 17.76
CA GLU A 101 -1.16 -3.56 17.58
C GLU A 101 -0.89 -3.27 16.09
N ALA A 102 -0.78 -4.32 15.27
CA ALA A 102 -0.60 -4.17 13.83
C ALA A 102 -1.77 -3.41 13.21
N MET A 103 -3.00 -3.76 13.55
CA MET A 103 -4.20 -3.06 13.08
C MET A 103 -4.20 -1.59 13.48
N ASP A 104 -3.87 -1.29 14.74
CA ASP A 104 -3.86 0.10 15.24
C ASP A 104 -2.83 0.95 14.48
N ILE A 105 -1.65 0.40 14.21
CA ILE A 105 -0.61 1.12 13.46
C ILE A 105 -1.06 1.36 12.01
N ILE A 106 -1.62 0.35 11.36
CA ILE A 106 -2.10 0.46 9.98
C ILE A 106 -3.27 1.46 9.90
N ASP A 107 -4.18 1.43 10.87
CA ASP A 107 -5.29 2.38 10.91
C ASP A 107 -4.82 3.83 11.04
N LYS A 108 -3.76 4.08 11.79
CA LYS A 108 -3.15 5.42 11.86
C LYS A 108 -2.59 5.86 10.52
N VAL A 109 -1.91 4.97 9.80
CA VAL A 109 -1.42 5.24 8.45
C VAL A 109 -2.58 5.56 7.52
N MET A 110 -3.66 4.78 7.59
CA MET A 110 -4.87 4.97 6.78
C MET A 110 -5.58 6.29 7.11
N THR A 111 -5.57 6.72 8.36
CA THR A 111 -6.14 8.02 8.77
C THR A 111 -5.42 9.17 8.07
N PHE A 112 -4.12 9.10 7.93
CA PHE A 112 -3.35 10.08 7.16
C PHE A 112 -3.80 10.13 5.69
N PHE A 113 -4.08 8.99 5.07
CA PHE A 113 -4.56 8.95 3.69
C PHE A 113 -5.91 9.66 3.53
N ILE A 114 -6.84 9.36 4.42
CA ILE A 114 -8.16 9.99 4.41
C ILE A 114 -8.01 11.50 4.57
N PHE A 115 -7.15 11.93 5.48
CA PHE A 115 -6.88 13.34 5.70
C PHE A 115 -6.32 14.02 4.46
N ILE A 116 -5.31 13.42 3.83
CA ILE A 116 -4.71 13.94 2.60
C ILE A 116 -5.77 14.05 1.48
N TYR A 117 -6.59 13.02 1.31
CA TYR A 117 -7.64 13.01 0.28
C TYR A 117 -8.71 14.08 0.50
N LEU A 118 -9.09 14.34 1.74
CA LEU A 118 -10.14 15.31 2.06
C LEU A 118 -9.64 16.77 1.98
N PHE A 119 -8.34 17.00 2.19
CA PHE A 119 -7.79 18.35 2.27
C PHE A 119 -6.87 18.74 1.10
N THR A 120 -6.77 17.90 0.11
CA THR A 120 -6.15 18.21 -1.19
C THR A 120 -7.16 18.15 -2.30
#